data_4fc91068509891fc29cc9db973560ac9
#
_entry.id   4fc91068509891fc29cc9db973560ac9
#
_cell.length_a   1.000
_cell.length_b   1.000
_cell.length_c   1.000
_cell.angle_alpha   90.00
_cell.angle_beta   90.00
_cell.angle_gamma   90.00
#
_symmetry.space_group_name_H-M   'P 1'
#
loop_
_entity.id
_entity.type
_entity.pdbx_description
1 polymer ?
#
loop_
_entity_poly.entity_id
_entity_poly.type
_entity_poly.pdbx_seq_one_letter_code
_entity_poly.pdbx_strand_id
1 'polypeptide(L)'
;LKKICPELDSINIGGGFRIKHNLGFDYDYQYMANEIVSTIKNVCKKNKVDMPNIFTEFGSFTVGEAGAVIYSVLGEKMQNDREIWYMIDSSFITTLPDTWGIGEKFLMLPINRWENEYQEVHLGGLTCDGHDFYTSEEHINAVFLPKLDETPKEAPANGTPTGEKEPLYIGFFHTGAYQDQLSGYGGIKHCMIPSPKHVIVDIDKNGQLEDWLYAKEQSPLSMLKILGYVK
;
A
#
# COMPACT_ATOMS: atom_id res chain seq x y z
N LEU A 1 -30.88 17.07 17.26
CA LEU A 1 -30.25 16.45 18.44
C LEU A 1 -30.02 17.46 19.57
N LYS A 2 -29.40 18.62 19.31
CA LYS A 2 -29.11 19.66 20.33
C LYS A 2 -30.35 20.10 21.15
N LYS A 3 -31.55 20.11 20.53
CA LYS A 3 -32.82 20.39 21.22
C LYS A 3 -33.26 19.29 22.18
N ILE A 4 -32.80 18.06 21.97
CA ILE A 4 -33.13 16.89 22.80
C ILE A 4 -32.05 16.71 23.86
N CYS A 5 -30.80 16.95 23.49
CA CYS A 5 -29.65 16.86 24.37
C CYS A 5 -28.86 18.19 24.31
N PRO A 6 -29.15 19.14 25.17
CA PRO A 6 -28.53 20.48 25.17
C PRO A 6 -27.01 20.45 25.41
N GLU A 7 -26.54 19.45 26.12
CA GLU A 7 -25.11 19.27 26.44
C GLU A 7 -24.25 18.85 25.25
N LEU A 8 -24.84 18.49 24.11
CA LEU A 8 -24.09 18.17 22.88
C LEU A 8 -23.36 19.42 22.39
N ASP A 9 -22.04 19.42 22.45
CA ASP A 9 -21.16 20.52 22.03
C ASP A 9 -20.21 20.15 20.90
N SER A 10 -20.27 18.91 20.43
CA SER A 10 -19.29 18.36 19.48
C SER A 10 -19.97 17.52 18.39
N ILE A 11 -19.33 17.46 17.23
CA ILE A 11 -19.70 16.59 16.12
C ILE A 11 -18.44 15.92 15.57
N ASN A 12 -18.47 14.59 15.43
CA ASN A 12 -17.47 13.84 14.70
C ASN A 12 -17.98 13.62 13.26
N ILE A 13 -17.23 14.09 12.28
CA ILE A 13 -17.57 13.96 10.85
C ILE A 13 -16.90 12.75 10.20
N GLY A 14 -16.18 11.93 10.98
CA GLY A 14 -15.48 10.75 10.50
C GLY A 14 -14.22 11.06 9.70
N GLY A 15 -13.85 10.13 8.83
CA GLY A 15 -12.69 10.19 7.96
C GLY A 15 -13.06 10.20 6.47
N GLY A 16 -12.28 9.47 5.67
CA GLY A 16 -12.50 9.33 4.24
C GLY A 16 -11.93 10.46 3.39
N PHE A 17 -10.99 11.24 3.93
CA PHE A 17 -10.23 12.21 3.15
C PHE A 17 -9.38 11.46 2.11
N ARG A 18 -9.46 11.92 0.86
CA ARG A 18 -8.74 11.31 -0.26
C ARG A 18 -7.24 11.33 -0.03
N ILE A 19 -6.58 10.24 -0.39
CA ILE A 19 -5.12 10.13 -0.45
C ILE A 19 -4.67 9.95 -1.88
N LYS A 20 -3.42 10.29 -2.17
CA LYS A 20 -2.85 10.16 -3.50
C LYS A 20 -2.63 8.69 -3.86
N HIS A 21 -3.29 8.22 -4.91
CA HIS A 21 -3.23 6.84 -5.40
C HIS A 21 -2.68 6.72 -6.82
N ASN A 22 -2.41 7.85 -7.49
CA ASN A 22 -1.73 7.90 -8.79
C ASN A 22 -0.99 9.23 -8.95
N LEU A 23 -0.12 9.31 -9.94
CA LEU A 23 0.72 10.51 -10.18
C LEU A 23 -0.08 11.73 -10.64
N GLY A 24 -1.23 11.53 -11.26
CA GLY A 24 -2.12 12.60 -11.72
C GLY A 24 -3.16 13.04 -10.68
N PHE A 25 -3.04 12.55 -9.45
CA PHE A 25 -3.99 12.90 -8.39
C PHE A 25 -3.87 14.38 -8.03
N ASP A 26 -5.01 15.08 -8.16
CA ASP A 26 -5.17 16.47 -7.74
C ASP A 26 -6.49 16.59 -6.97
N TYR A 27 -6.45 17.20 -5.79
CA TYR A 27 -7.62 17.34 -4.93
C TYR A 27 -7.54 18.61 -4.08
N ASP A 28 -8.55 19.46 -4.19
CA ASP A 28 -8.63 20.72 -3.44
C ASP A 28 -9.17 20.47 -2.02
N TYR A 29 -8.26 20.15 -1.11
CA TYR A 29 -8.58 19.94 0.32
C TYR A 29 -9.12 21.21 0.98
N GLN A 30 -8.67 22.40 0.55
CA GLN A 30 -9.13 23.67 1.12
C GLN A 30 -10.59 23.93 0.75
N TYR A 31 -10.95 23.67 -0.50
CA TYR A 31 -12.35 23.76 -0.95
C TYR A 31 -13.24 22.79 -0.15
N MET A 32 -12.83 21.53 -0.06
CA MET A 32 -13.59 20.52 0.70
C MET A 32 -13.80 20.94 2.16
N ALA A 33 -12.73 21.36 2.85
CA ALA A 33 -12.81 21.80 4.25
C ALA A 33 -13.74 23.01 4.40
N ASN A 34 -13.65 23.97 3.50
CA ASN A 34 -14.53 25.16 3.48
C ASN A 34 -15.99 24.80 3.30
N GLU A 35 -16.32 23.88 2.40
CA GLU A 35 -17.69 23.42 2.17
C GLU A 35 -18.26 22.70 3.40
N ILE A 36 -17.47 21.82 4.04
CA ILE A 36 -17.89 21.12 5.27
C ILE A 36 -18.18 22.14 6.38
N VAL A 37 -17.23 23.03 6.68
CA VAL A 37 -17.37 24.02 7.76
C VAL A 37 -18.51 24.98 7.48
N SER A 38 -18.64 25.46 6.24
CA SER A 38 -19.72 26.37 5.83
C SER A 38 -21.09 25.73 5.95
N THR A 39 -21.22 24.46 5.56
CA THR A 39 -22.46 23.70 5.69
C THR A 39 -22.87 23.57 7.16
N ILE A 40 -21.94 23.17 8.05
CA ILE A 40 -22.21 23.07 9.49
C ILE A 40 -22.66 24.43 10.04
N LYS A 41 -21.92 25.50 9.72
CA LYS A 41 -22.23 26.88 10.11
C LYS A 41 -23.65 27.30 9.70
N ASN A 42 -24.00 27.04 8.45
CA ASN A 42 -25.31 27.38 7.91
C ASN A 42 -26.45 26.61 8.60
N VAL A 43 -26.25 25.33 8.85
CA VAL A 43 -27.22 24.50 9.59
C VAL A 43 -27.39 25.00 11.02
N CYS A 44 -26.30 25.32 11.72
CA CYS A 44 -26.34 25.86 13.07
C CYS A 44 -27.09 27.19 13.12
N LYS A 45 -26.78 28.11 12.21
CA LYS A 45 -27.48 29.40 12.09
C LYS A 45 -28.96 29.26 11.83
N LYS A 46 -29.35 28.37 10.88
CA LYS A 46 -30.77 28.11 10.55
C LYS A 46 -31.56 27.57 11.73
N ASN A 47 -30.91 26.74 12.56
CA ASN A 47 -31.56 26.12 13.72
C ASN A 47 -31.38 26.89 15.02
N LYS A 48 -30.67 28.01 15.01
CA LYS A 48 -30.37 28.86 16.18
C LYS A 48 -29.67 28.05 17.29
N VAL A 49 -28.66 27.28 16.93
CA VAL A 49 -27.78 26.52 17.83
C VAL A 49 -26.34 26.97 17.65
N ASP A 50 -25.54 26.82 18.69
CA ASP A 50 -24.12 27.15 18.64
C ASP A 50 -23.36 26.21 17.72
N MET A 51 -22.25 26.71 17.17
CA MET A 51 -21.32 25.93 16.37
C MET A 51 -20.66 24.87 17.27
N PRO A 52 -20.72 23.57 16.90
CA PRO A 52 -20.07 22.53 17.67
C PRO A 52 -18.54 22.52 17.43
N ASN A 53 -17.81 21.91 18.34
CA ASN A 53 -16.46 21.44 18.07
C ASN A 53 -16.52 20.36 17.00
N ILE A 54 -15.64 20.43 16.01
CA ILE A 54 -15.57 19.46 14.92
C ILE A 54 -14.39 18.51 15.16
N PHE A 55 -14.69 17.22 15.21
CA PHE A 55 -13.70 16.15 15.26
C PHE A 55 -13.66 15.42 13.92
N THR A 56 -12.48 14.94 13.55
CA THR A 56 -12.23 14.19 12.33
C THR A 56 -11.42 12.93 12.64
N GLU A 57 -11.56 11.89 11.82
CA GLU A 57 -10.85 10.60 11.96
C GLU A 57 -10.15 10.23 10.63
N PHE A 58 -9.40 11.13 10.05
CA PHE A 58 -8.74 10.93 8.75
C PHE A 58 -7.33 10.31 8.89
N GLY A 59 -7.24 9.14 9.53
CA GLY A 59 -5.98 8.44 9.77
C GLY A 59 -5.17 8.16 8.50
N SER A 60 -5.78 7.60 7.47
CA SER A 60 -5.10 7.32 6.19
C SER A 60 -4.52 8.58 5.54
N PHE A 61 -5.24 9.70 5.59
CA PHE A 61 -4.72 10.98 5.10
C PHE A 61 -3.48 11.43 5.87
N THR A 62 -3.42 11.14 7.17
CA THR A 62 -2.31 11.57 8.03
C THR A 62 -1.06 10.73 7.87
N VAL A 63 -1.20 9.40 7.72
CA VAL A 63 -0.06 8.46 7.75
C VAL A 63 0.12 7.64 6.47
N GLY A 64 -0.83 7.70 5.54
CA GLY A 64 -0.78 6.90 4.31
C GLY A 64 0.50 7.09 3.51
N GLU A 65 0.90 8.34 3.29
CA GLU A 65 2.10 8.67 2.50
C GLU A 65 3.43 8.26 3.17
N ALA A 66 3.41 7.90 4.46
CA ALA A 66 4.60 7.48 5.20
C ALA A 66 4.99 6.01 5.00
N GLY A 67 4.22 5.23 4.25
CA GLY A 67 4.49 3.81 4.03
C GLY A 67 4.65 3.43 2.57
N ALA A 68 5.46 2.40 2.35
CA ALA A 68 5.60 1.72 1.06
C ALA A 68 5.82 0.23 1.29
N VAL A 69 5.35 -0.59 0.34
CA VAL A 69 5.64 -2.03 0.28
C VAL A 69 6.37 -2.30 -1.03
N ILE A 70 7.48 -3.04 -0.95
CA ILE A 70 8.26 -3.42 -2.13
C ILE A 70 8.20 -4.94 -2.28
N TYR A 71 7.88 -5.40 -3.47
CA TYR A 71 7.88 -6.80 -3.84
C TYR A 71 8.97 -7.08 -4.88
N SER A 72 9.54 -8.28 -4.83
CA SER A 72 10.29 -8.82 -5.96
C SER A 72 9.38 -9.69 -6.84
N VAL A 73 9.60 -9.65 -8.15
CA VAL A 73 8.95 -10.53 -9.09
C VAL A 73 9.75 -11.82 -9.17
N LEU A 74 9.13 -12.92 -8.75
CA LEU A 74 9.75 -14.26 -8.75
C LEU A 74 9.88 -14.85 -10.15
N GLY A 75 8.96 -14.48 -11.04
CA GLY A 75 8.95 -14.98 -12.40
C GLY A 75 7.67 -14.63 -13.14
N GLU A 76 7.69 -14.99 -14.40
CA GLU A 76 6.60 -14.81 -15.35
C GLU A 76 5.90 -16.13 -15.63
N LYS A 77 4.58 -16.10 -15.73
CA LYS A 77 3.76 -17.24 -16.16
C LYS A 77 2.80 -16.78 -17.24
N MET A 78 2.83 -17.43 -18.39
CA MET A 78 1.79 -17.28 -19.39
C MET A 78 0.60 -18.15 -19.03
N GLN A 79 -0.55 -17.55 -18.77
CA GLN A 79 -1.77 -18.26 -18.38
C GLN A 79 -2.49 -18.84 -19.59
N ASN A 80 -2.51 -18.07 -20.68
CA ASN A 80 -3.05 -18.43 -21.99
C ASN A 80 -2.30 -17.63 -23.05
N ASP A 81 -2.74 -17.63 -24.32
CA ASP A 81 -2.06 -16.94 -25.43
C ASP A 81 -2.02 -15.40 -25.28
N ARG A 82 -2.61 -14.82 -24.25
CA ARG A 82 -2.80 -13.38 -24.10
C ARG A 82 -2.46 -12.83 -22.73
N GLU A 83 -2.50 -13.64 -21.68
CA GLU A 83 -2.36 -13.18 -20.30
C GLU A 83 -1.00 -13.58 -19.73
N ILE A 84 -0.19 -12.58 -19.43
CA ILE A 84 1.10 -12.73 -18.77
C ILE A 84 0.91 -12.37 -17.30
N TRP A 85 1.34 -13.25 -16.41
CA TRP A 85 1.30 -13.06 -14.97
C TRP A 85 2.70 -12.91 -14.41
N TYR A 86 2.93 -11.85 -13.64
CA TYR A 86 4.09 -11.71 -12.77
C TYR A 86 3.72 -12.14 -11.37
N MET A 87 4.45 -13.13 -10.85
CA MET A 87 4.24 -13.64 -9.50
C MET A 87 5.14 -12.89 -8.53
N ILE A 88 4.55 -12.24 -7.51
CA ILE A 88 5.32 -11.53 -6.47
C ILE A 88 5.77 -12.50 -5.38
N ASP A 89 6.78 -12.10 -4.60
CA ASP A 89 7.36 -12.86 -3.49
C ASP A 89 6.53 -12.84 -2.19
N SER A 90 5.30 -12.35 -2.26
CA SER A 90 4.39 -12.22 -1.12
C SER A 90 2.94 -12.38 -1.56
N SER A 91 2.02 -11.74 -0.87
CA SER A 91 0.59 -11.79 -1.13
C SER A 91 -0.05 -10.42 -0.93
N PHE A 92 -0.90 -10.01 -1.85
CA PHE A 92 -1.70 -8.80 -1.71
C PHE A 92 -2.67 -8.91 -0.53
N ILE A 93 -3.26 -10.08 -0.31
CA ILE A 93 -4.17 -10.31 0.82
C ILE A 93 -3.47 -10.08 2.17
N THR A 94 -2.18 -10.44 2.26
CA THR A 94 -1.46 -10.37 3.54
C THR A 94 -0.70 -9.06 3.78
N THR A 95 -0.34 -8.34 2.74
CA THR A 95 0.46 -7.11 2.87
C THR A 95 -0.24 -5.85 2.38
N LEU A 96 -1.23 -6.00 1.49
CA LEU A 96 -2.11 -4.92 1.01
C LEU A 96 -3.58 -5.39 1.03
N PRO A 97 -4.13 -5.80 2.19
CA PRO A 97 -5.46 -6.39 2.27
C PRO A 97 -6.58 -5.49 1.75
N ASP A 98 -6.42 -4.19 1.77
CA ASP A 98 -7.43 -3.27 1.25
C ASP A 98 -7.59 -3.35 -0.27
N THR A 99 -6.55 -3.78 -1.01
CA THR A 99 -6.71 -4.04 -2.45
C THR A 99 -7.68 -5.19 -2.70
N TRP A 100 -7.60 -6.24 -1.86
CA TRP A 100 -8.45 -7.41 -1.93
C TRP A 100 -9.84 -7.15 -1.31
N GLY A 101 -9.89 -6.53 -0.12
CA GLY A 101 -11.12 -6.38 0.66
C GLY A 101 -12.06 -5.29 0.15
N ILE A 102 -11.55 -4.19 -0.34
CA ILE A 102 -12.34 -3.00 -0.72
C ILE A 102 -11.94 -2.40 -2.08
N GLY A 103 -11.03 -3.04 -2.82
CA GLY A 103 -10.57 -2.53 -4.12
C GLY A 103 -9.72 -1.26 -4.02
N GLU A 104 -9.06 -1.02 -2.88
CA GLU A 104 -8.20 0.16 -2.71
C GLU A 104 -7.03 0.11 -3.69
N LYS A 105 -6.65 1.28 -4.19
CA LYS A 105 -5.57 1.44 -5.16
C LYS A 105 -4.44 2.23 -4.56
N PHE A 106 -3.22 1.80 -4.85
CA PHE A 106 -2.00 2.44 -4.40
C PHE A 106 -1.18 2.95 -5.59
N LEU A 107 -0.36 3.95 -5.35
CA LEU A 107 0.62 4.40 -6.33
C LEU A 107 1.65 3.29 -6.54
N MET A 108 1.63 2.66 -7.70
CA MET A 108 2.53 1.56 -8.06
C MET A 108 3.58 2.05 -9.06
N LEU A 109 4.85 1.74 -8.80
CA LEU A 109 5.97 2.04 -9.68
C LEU A 109 6.98 0.88 -9.71
N PRO A 110 7.60 0.58 -10.85
CA PRO A 110 8.81 -0.25 -10.84
C PRO A 110 9.93 0.49 -10.11
N ILE A 111 10.78 -0.23 -9.39
CA ILE A 111 11.93 0.34 -8.66
C ILE A 111 13.21 0.30 -9.49
N ASN A 112 13.31 -0.68 -10.37
CA ASN A 112 14.43 -0.85 -11.30
C ASN A 112 13.93 -1.16 -12.71
N ARG A 113 14.86 -1.31 -13.67
CA ARG A 113 14.58 -1.65 -15.09
C ARG A 113 13.70 -0.65 -15.80
N TRP A 114 13.81 0.62 -15.47
CA TRP A 114 13.02 1.70 -16.07
C TRP A 114 13.20 1.83 -17.58
N GLU A 115 14.36 1.44 -18.11
CA GLU A 115 14.73 1.51 -19.53
C GLU A 115 14.24 0.31 -20.35
N ASN A 116 13.71 -0.73 -19.71
CA ASN A 116 13.20 -1.91 -20.41
C ASN A 116 11.92 -1.57 -21.17
N GLU A 117 11.61 -2.34 -22.19
CA GLU A 117 10.28 -2.29 -22.80
C GLU A 117 9.23 -2.70 -21.77
N TYR A 118 8.06 -2.04 -21.83
CA TYR A 118 6.93 -2.34 -20.96
C TYR A 118 5.95 -3.28 -21.66
N GLN A 119 5.33 -4.13 -20.89
CA GLN A 119 4.25 -5.00 -21.34
C GLN A 119 3.10 -5.01 -20.34
N GLU A 120 1.91 -5.35 -20.84
CA GLU A 120 0.73 -5.58 -20.02
C GLU A 120 0.88 -6.89 -19.26
N VAL A 121 0.70 -6.85 -17.95
CA VAL A 121 0.82 -8.02 -17.07
C VAL A 121 -0.24 -8.00 -15.97
N HIS A 122 -0.57 -9.18 -15.47
CA HIS A 122 -1.31 -9.36 -14.21
C HIS A 122 -0.33 -9.59 -13.08
N LEU A 123 -0.65 -9.09 -11.88
CA LEU A 123 0.16 -9.33 -10.68
C LEU A 123 -0.54 -10.33 -9.77
N GLY A 124 0.09 -11.46 -9.50
CA GLY A 124 -0.43 -12.51 -8.62
C GLY A 124 0.43 -12.71 -7.39
N GLY A 125 -0.24 -12.96 -6.25
CA GLY A 125 0.40 -13.36 -4.99
C GLY A 125 0.56 -14.87 -4.87
N LEU A 126 1.12 -15.31 -3.73
CA LEU A 126 1.49 -16.70 -3.49
C LEU A 126 0.45 -17.53 -2.70
N THR A 127 -0.69 -16.94 -2.33
CA THR A 127 -1.71 -17.67 -1.59
C THR A 127 -2.55 -18.55 -2.51
N CYS A 128 -3.29 -19.48 -1.91
CA CYS A 128 -4.25 -20.33 -2.65
C CYS A 128 -5.57 -19.63 -2.97
N ASP A 129 -5.76 -18.39 -2.52
CA ASP A 129 -6.96 -17.61 -2.82
C ASP A 129 -6.92 -17.11 -4.27
N GLY A 130 -7.98 -17.41 -5.01
CA GLY A 130 -8.11 -16.98 -6.41
C GLY A 130 -8.24 -15.48 -6.62
N HIS A 131 -8.38 -14.70 -5.54
CA HIS A 131 -8.42 -13.25 -5.56
C HIS A 131 -7.11 -12.61 -5.06
N ASP A 132 -6.05 -13.39 -4.86
CA ASP A 132 -4.74 -12.86 -4.47
C ASP A 132 -4.02 -12.27 -5.69
N PHE A 133 -4.56 -11.20 -6.22
CA PHE A 133 -4.00 -10.46 -7.35
C PHE A 133 -4.30 -8.96 -7.22
N TYR A 134 -3.51 -8.14 -7.89
CA TYR A 134 -3.72 -6.70 -7.91
C TYR A 134 -4.51 -6.27 -9.15
N THR A 135 -5.57 -5.53 -8.93
CA THR A 135 -6.39 -4.92 -9.98
C THR A 135 -6.09 -3.45 -10.07
N SER A 136 -5.60 -2.97 -11.23
CA SER A 136 -5.32 -1.54 -11.42
C SER A 136 -6.59 -0.70 -11.62
N GLU A 137 -7.61 -1.30 -12.25
CA GLU A 137 -8.90 -0.66 -12.55
C GLU A 137 -10.05 -1.66 -12.44
N GLU A 138 -11.28 -1.18 -12.28
CA GLU A 138 -12.47 -2.03 -12.09
C GLU A 138 -12.72 -3.01 -13.24
N HIS A 139 -12.19 -2.74 -14.42
CA HIS A 139 -12.43 -3.54 -15.63
C HIS A 139 -11.16 -4.12 -16.26
N ILE A 140 -9.99 -3.71 -15.80
CA ILE A 140 -8.70 -4.15 -16.32
C ILE A 140 -7.85 -4.63 -15.15
N ASN A 141 -7.73 -5.94 -15.01
CA ASN A 141 -6.91 -6.56 -13.95
C ASN A 141 -5.43 -6.62 -14.33
N ALA A 142 -4.96 -5.70 -15.13
CA ALA A 142 -3.61 -5.67 -15.67
C ALA A 142 -2.94 -4.32 -15.44
N VAL A 143 -1.63 -4.34 -15.39
CA VAL A 143 -0.76 -3.19 -15.25
C VAL A 143 0.34 -3.24 -16.31
N PHE A 144 0.97 -2.09 -16.60
CA PHE A 144 2.13 -2.05 -17.50
C PHE A 144 3.42 -2.03 -16.67
N LEU A 145 4.27 -3.03 -16.85
CA LEU A 145 5.53 -3.18 -16.15
C LEU A 145 6.68 -3.54 -17.10
N PRO A 146 7.94 -3.28 -16.71
CA PRO A 146 9.10 -3.67 -17.47
C PRO A 146 9.14 -5.19 -17.72
N LYS A 147 9.53 -5.58 -18.93
CA LYS A 147 9.78 -6.99 -19.29
C LYS A 147 10.92 -7.58 -18.47
N LEU A 148 10.80 -8.87 -18.11
CA LEU A 148 11.81 -9.58 -17.33
C LEU A 148 13.01 -10.04 -18.16
N ASP A 149 12.82 -10.32 -19.44
CA ASP A 149 13.80 -11.03 -20.28
C ASP A 149 14.90 -10.16 -20.88
N GLU A 150 14.79 -8.84 -20.79
CA GLU A 150 15.86 -7.98 -21.27
C GLU A 150 17.07 -8.06 -20.33
N THR A 151 18.15 -8.66 -20.80
CA THR A 151 19.44 -8.57 -20.14
C THR A 151 19.87 -7.12 -20.07
N PRO A 152 20.32 -6.61 -18.90
CA PRO A 152 20.95 -5.30 -18.83
C PRO A 152 22.05 -5.23 -19.89
N LYS A 153 22.04 -4.22 -20.74
CA LYS A 153 23.01 -4.08 -21.84
C LYS A 153 24.45 -3.90 -21.39
N GLU A 154 24.68 -3.64 -20.10
CA GLU A 154 26.02 -3.56 -19.50
C GLU A 154 26.00 -4.04 -18.07
N ALA A 155 26.86 -5.01 -17.74
CA ALA A 155 27.13 -5.36 -16.35
C ALA A 155 27.84 -4.16 -15.68
N PRO A 156 27.52 -3.80 -14.43
CA PRO A 156 28.26 -2.75 -13.72
C PRO A 156 29.74 -3.12 -13.64
N ALA A 157 30.60 -2.16 -13.92
CA ALA A 157 32.06 -2.34 -14.07
C ALA A 157 32.78 -2.89 -12.82
N ASN A 158 32.09 -3.12 -11.70
CA ASN A 158 32.63 -3.62 -10.44
C ASN A 158 31.82 -4.79 -9.84
N GLY A 159 31.08 -5.52 -10.64
CA GLY A 159 30.24 -6.61 -10.17
C GLY A 159 30.93 -7.96 -10.11
N THR A 160 30.86 -8.64 -8.99
CA THR A 160 31.13 -10.08 -8.89
C THR A 160 30.15 -10.80 -9.81
N PRO A 161 30.58 -11.76 -10.65
CA PRO A 161 29.68 -12.53 -11.52
C PRO A 161 28.93 -13.56 -10.67
N THR A 162 27.86 -13.14 -10.02
CA THR A 162 26.84 -14.07 -9.54
C THR A 162 25.83 -14.21 -10.68
N GLY A 163 25.71 -15.40 -11.25
CA GLY A 163 24.82 -15.69 -12.37
C GLY A 163 23.32 -15.61 -12.06
N GLU A 164 22.91 -14.97 -10.97
CA GLU A 164 21.54 -14.68 -10.61
C GLU A 164 21.18 -13.29 -11.13
N LYS A 165 20.24 -13.25 -12.06
CA LYS A 165 19.67 -12.00 -12.56
C LYS A 165 18.95 -11.29 -11.40
N GLU A 166 19.24 -10.02 -11.18
CA GLU A 166 18.50 -9.19 -10.24
C GLU A 166 17.01 -9.21 -10.59
N PRO A 167 16.09 -9.50 -9.63
CA PRO A 167 14.66 -9.50 -9.90
C PRO A 167 14.14 -8.10 -10.26
N LEU A 168 13.00 -8.02 -10.93
CA LEU A 168 12.23 -6.78 -11.01
C LEU A 168 11.64 -6.51 -9.64
N TYR A 169 11.84 -5.30 -9.12
CA TYR A 169 11.20 -4.81 -7.91
C TYR A 169 10.06 -3.86 -8.24
N ILE A 170 8.95 -4.02 -7.54
CA ILE A 170 7.75 -3.20 -7.69
C ILE A 170 7.43 -2.57 -6.35
N GLY A 171 7.33 -1.24 -6.30
CA GLY A 171 6.94 -0.49 -5.10
C GLY A 171 5.48 -0.09 -5.16
N PHE A 172 4.77 -0.31 -4.06
CA PHE A 172 3.46 0.23 -3.77
C PHE A 172 3.60 1.28 -2.68
N PHE A 173 3.30 2.52 -3.01
CA PHE A 173 3.50 3.67 -2.15
C PHE A 173 2.19 4.14 -1.54
N HIS A 174 2.28 4.90 -0.45
CA HIS A 174 1.15 5.42 0.33
C HIS A 174 0.38 4.32 1.06
N THR A 175 1.10 3.31 1.54
CA THR A 175 0.57 2.15 2.25
C THR A 175 0.71 2.24 3.78
N GLY A 176 0.94 3.44 4.32
CA GLY A 176 1.25 3.67 5.74
C GLY A 176 0.06 3.49 6.71
N ALA A 177 -1.15 3.28 6.20
CA ALA A 177 -2.33 3.05 7.01
C ALA A 177 -2.95 1.70 6.72
N TYR A 178 -3.41 1.00 7.76
CA TYR A 178 -4.09 -0.29 7.76
C TYR A 178 -3.23 -1.47 7.31
N GLN A 179 -3.04 -1.71 6.11
CA GLN A 179 -2.34 -2.74 5.34
C GLN A 179 -1.76 -3.92 6.16
N ASP A 180 -0.44 -4.02 6.28
CA ASP A 180 0.22 -5.15 6.96
C ASP A 180 -0.28 -5.37 8.40
N GLN A 181 -0.64 -4.31 9.12
CA GLN A 181 -1.15 -4.40 10.49
C GLN A 181 -2.51 -5.09 10.57
N LEU A 182 -3.39 -4.91 9.57
CA LEU A 182 -4.71 -5.58 9.55
C LEU A 182 -4.60 -7.08 9.34
N SER A 183 -3.58 -7.54 8.65
CA SER A 183 -3.43 -8.94 8.28
C SER A 183 -2.65 -9.78 9.29
N GLY A 184 -2.44 -9.30 10.52
CA GLY A 184 -1.79 -10.05 11.59
C GLY A 184 -0.28 -9.80 11.69
N TYR A 185 0.11 -8.55 11.83
CA TYR A 185 1.50 -8.17 12.05
C TYR A 185 2.15 -8.97 13.20
N GLY A 186 3.30 -9.59 12.91
CA GLY A 186 4.04 -10.42 13.86
C GLY A 186 3.40 -11.77 14.22
N GLY A 187 2.22 -12.07 13.65
CA GLY A 187 1.49 -13.34 13.83
C GLY A 187 1.59 -14.29 12.63
N ILE A 188 0.65 -15.23 12.55
CA ILE A 188 0.48 -16.11 11.39
C ILE A 188 -0.46 -15.44 10.39
N LYS A 189 0.04 -15.24 9.19
CA LYS A 189 -0.74 -14.71 8.07
C LYS A 189 -1.37 -15.83 7.24
N HIS A 190 -2.31 -15.45 6.37
CA HIS A 190 -2.94 -16.40 5.43
C HIS A 190 -1.88 -17.16 4.63
N CYS A 191 -2.08 -18.45 4.43
CA CYS A 191 -1.15 -19.40 3.80
C CYS A 191 0.27 -19.37 4.39
N MET A 192 0.41 -18.92 5.63
CA MET A 192 1.70 -18.79 6.33
C MET A 192 2.72 -17.94 5.58
N ILE A 193 2.27 -16.94 4.82
CA ILE A 193 3.15 -15.96 4.19
C ILE A 193 3.90 -15.20 5.29
N PRO A 194 5.24 -15.17 5.28
CA PRO A 194 6.01 -14.49 6.31
C PRO A 194 5.84 -12.97 6.25
N SER A 195 5.91 -12.32 7.40
CA SER A 195 6.00 -10.86 7.44
C SER A 195 7.32 -10.41 6.80
N PRO A 196 7.30 -9.36 5.95
CA PRO A 196 8.51 -8.82 5.35
C PRO A 196 9.40 -8.15 6.39
N LYS A 197 10.66 -7.85 6.03
CA LYS A 197 11.49 -6.95 6.82
C LYS A 197 10.92 -5.53 6.77
N HIS A 198 11.04 -4.81 7.87
CA HIS A 198 10.67 -3.39 7.94
C HIS A 198 11.93 -2.54 8.01
N VAL A 199 12.02 -1.59 7.11
CA VAL A 199 13.10 -0.61 7.02
C VAL A 199 12.48 0.77 7.22
N ILE A 200 13.07 1.57 8.09
CA ILE A 200 12.73 2.97 8.21
C ILE A 200 13.66 3.75 7.30
N VAL A 201 13.08 4.66 6.52
CA VAL A 201 13.80 5.60 5.67
C VAL A 201 13.45 7.01 6.13
N ASP A 202 14.45 7.82 6.37
CA ASP A 202 14.27 9.20 6.83
C ASP A 202 15.27 10.13 6.14
N ILE A 203 15.14 11.41 6.39
CA ILE A 203 16.06 12.44 5.92
C ILE A 203 16.77 13.05 7.12
N ASP A 204 18.09 12.95 7.13
CA ASP A 204 18.91 13.53 8.20
C ASP A 204 18.84 15.08 8.20
N LYS A 205 19.40 15.69 9.24
CA LYS A 205 19.46 17.16 9.38
C LYS A 205 20.23 17.88 8.26
N ASN A 206 20.96 17.15 7.41
CA ASN A 206 21.70 17.70 6.26
C ASN A 206 20.94 17.48 4.94
N GLY A 207 19.74 16.86 4.98
CA GLY A 207 18.95 16.54 3.81
C GLY A 207 19.40 15.26 3.08
N GLN A 208 20.21 14.40 3.74
CA GLN A 208 20.63 13.13 3.17
C GLN A 208 19.69 12.01 3.62
N LEU A 209 19.37 11.11 2.69
CA LEU A 209 18.62 9.90 3.02
C LEU A 209 19.42 9.00 3.95
N GLU A 210 18.79 8.55 5.00
CA GLU A 210 19.29 7.50 5.89
C GLU A 210 18.25 6.40 6.03
N ASP A 211 18.71 5.16 6.21
CA ASP A 211 17.87 4.02 6.43
C ASP A 211 18.40 3.10 7.52
N TRP A 212 17.50 2.40 8.21
CA TRP A 212 17.87 1.37 9.17
C TRP A 212 16.82 0.28 9.28
N LEU A 213 17.28 -0.93 9.57
CA LEU A 213 16.42 -2.07 9.78
C LEU A 213 15.66 -1.91 11.11
N TYR A 214 14.34 -1.72 11.03
CA TYR A 214 13.47 -1.68 12.21
C TYR A 214 13.11 -3.08 12.71
N ALA A 215 12.68 -3.97 11.80
CA ALA A 215 12.37 -5.36 12.12
C ALA A 215 12.82 -6.28 11.00
N LYS A 216 13.38 -7.44 11.38
CA LYS A 216 13.74 -8.49 10.42
C LYS A 216 12.48 -9.17 9.87
N GLU A 217 12.63 -9.76 8.71
CA GLU A 217 11.62 -10.64 8.13
C GLU A 217 11.32 -11.83 9.09
N GLN A 218 10.09 -12.30 9.04
CA GLN A 218 9.66 -13.43 9.86
C GLN A 218 10.31 -14.73 9.34
N SER A 219 11.07 -15.38 10.20
CA SER A 219 11.75 -16.64 9.86
C SER A 219 10.80 -17.84 9.99
N PRO A 220 11.06 -18.96 9.27
CA PRO A 220 10.34 -20.23 9.47
C PRO A 220 10.35 -20.68 10.93
N LEU A 221 11.45 -20.48 11.63
CA LEU A 221 11.56 -20.83 13.06
C LEU A 221 10.61 -19.99 13.93
N SER A 222 10.50 -18.70 13.65
CA SER A 222 9.53 -17.82 14.33
C SER A 222 8.11 -18.32 14.13
N MET A 223 7.74 -18.71 12.91
CA MET A 223 6.41 -19.23 12.59
C MET A 223 6.15 -20.55 13.30
N LEU A 224 7.12 -21.47 13.32
CA LEU A 224 7.00 -22.75 14.06
C LEU A 224 6.83 -22.53 15.57
N LYS A 225 7.48 -21.50 16.14
CA LYS A 225 7.28 -21.13 17.56
C LYS A 225 5.87 -20.63 17.83
N ILE A 226 5.33 -19.76 16.98
CA ILE A 226 3.94 -19.26 17.10
C ILE A 226 2.94 -20.41 17.01
N LEU A 227 3.19 -21.40 16.14
CA LEU A 227 2.37 -22.59 16.00
C LEU A 227 2.55 -23.63 17.13
N GLY A 228 3.51 -23.42 18.04
CA GLY A 228 3.75 -24.33 19.17
C GLY A 228 4.57 -25.57 18.85
N TYR A 229 5.17 -25.68 17.68
CA TYR A 229 6.04 -26.82 17.29
C TYR A 229 7.45 -26.73 17.88
N VAL A 230 7.88 -25.53 18.25
CA VAL A 230 9.20 -25.29 18.83
C VAL A 230 9.05 -24.43 20.08
N LYS A 231 9.71 -24.79 21.16
CA LYS A 231 9.76 -24.03 22.42
C LYS A 231 10.79 -22.91 22.40
#